data_bbf18ffac3d9bfe4f6ace05b832b7b02
#
_entry.id   bbf18ffac3d9bfe4f6ace05b832b7b02
#
_cell.length_a   1.000
_cell.length_b   1.000
_cell.length_c   1.000
_cell.angle_alpha   90.00
_cell.angle_beta   90.00
_cell.angle_gamma   90.00
#
_symmetry.space_group_name_H-M   'P 1'
#
loop_
_entity.id
_entity.type
_entity.pdbx_description
1 polymer ?
#
loop_
_entity_poly.entity_id
_entity_poly.type
_entity_poly.pdbx_seq_one_letter_code
_entity_poly.pdbx_strand_id
1 'polypeptide(L)'
;MNNQVSRETPPAPPSARGVFSHQLPRAVEFADLLTREATVRGLIGPREVPRLWERHLLNCAALTELIPEGSSVCDIGSGAGLPGIVIAIRRPDIRVTLVEPLLRRTAFLDLAVSTMELHNVTVRRGRAEEFHDDAATDGGFDVVTSRAVAPLDRLARWSLPLVRDGGLLLAMKGSSAQDELDGARPLVQRLGGVDAGVRVIDEPWLDHPVRVVAVRRRGKA
;
A
#
# COMPACT_ATOMS: atom_id res chain seq x y z
N MET A 1 14.56 -10.68 32.13
CA MET A 1 13.50 -9.68 32.01
C MET A 1 12.55 -10.15 30.91
N ASN A 2 11.38 -10.67 31.30
CA ASN A 2 10.34 -11.12 30.37
C ASN A 2 9.75 -9.90 29.68
N ASN A 3 10.14 -9.65 28.46
CA ASN A 3 9.54 -8.64 27.61
C ASN A 3 8.23 -9.24 27.06
N GLN A 4 7.17 -9.24 27.89
CA GLN A 4 5.82 -9.54 27.40
C GLN A 4 5.44 -8.43 26.43
N VAL A 5 5.62 -8.70 25.13
CA VAL A 5 5.06 -7.84 24.08
C VAL A 5 3.54 -7.86 24.30
N SER A 6 2.97 -6.70 24.58
CA SER A 6 1.53 -6.53 24.74
C SER A 6 0.80 -7.12 23.54
N ARG A 7 -0.16 -8.03 23.82
CA ARG A 7 -1.07 -8.59 22.81
C ARG A 7 -2.32 -7.72 22.65
N GLU A 8 -2.33 -6.57 23.30
CA GLU A 8 -3.43 -5.61 23.20
C GLU A 8 -3.18 -4.66 22.03
N THR A 9 -4.23 -4.43 21.27
CA THR A 9 -4.22 -3.45 20.18
C THR A 9 -4.09 -2.05 20.77
N PRO A 10 -3.11 -1.25 20.33
CA PRO A 10 -3.00 0.11 20.81
C PRO A 10 -4.24 0.92 20.42
N PRO A 11 -4.75 1.79 21.32
CA PRO A 11 -5.90 2.61 21.00
C PRO A 11 -5.61 3.55 19.83
N ALA A 12 -6.66 3.86 19.06
CA ALA A 12 -6.55 4.83 17.98
C ALA A 12 -6.17 6.20 18.53
N PRO A 13 -5.12 6.86 17.99
CA PRO A 13 -4.75 8.20 18.42
C PRO A 13 -5.83 9.22 18.00
N PRO A 14 -5.90 10.39 18.66
CA PRO A 14 -6.89 11.42 18.30
C PRO A 14 -6.88 11.83 16.83
N SER A 15 -5.70 11.86 16.21
CA SER A 15 -5.52 12.14 14.78
C SER A 15 -6.25 11.16 13.85
N ALA A 16 -6.34 9.89 14.23
CA ALA A 16 -7.01 8.86 13.43
C ALA A 16 -8.49 9.19 13.17
N ARG A 17 -9.17 9.90 14.11
CA ARG A 17 -10.56 10.32 13.95
C ARG A 17 -10.73 11.28 12.77
N GLY A 18 -9.83 12.25 12.62
CA GLY A 18 -9.85 13.18 11.48
C GLY A 18 -9.51 12.48 10.17
N VAL A 19 -8.50 11.60 10.19
CA VAL A 19 -8.00 10.90 9.00
C VAL A 19 -9.01 9.89 8.44
N PHE A 20 -9.64 9.08 9.29
CA PHE A 20 -10.57 8.04 8.87
C PHE A 20 -12.05 8.44 8.96
N SER A 21 -12.38 9.53 9.66
CA SER A 21 -13.75 10.05 9.80
C SER A 21 -14.76 8.92 10.15
N HIS A 22 -15.83 8.75 9.38
CA HIS A 22 -16.84 7.70 9.57
C HIS A 22 -16.32 6.27 9.33
N GLN A 23 -15.14 6.11 8.72
CA GLN A 23 -14.47 4.82 8.53
C GLN A 23 -13.56 4.42 9.71
N LEU A 24 -13.45 5.25 10.76
CA LEU A 24 -12.62 4.93 11.93
C LEU A 24 -12.93 3.55 12.56
N PRO A 25 -14.19 3.10 12.69
CA PRO A 25 -14.48 1.77 13.22
C PRO A 25 -13.79 0.65 12.42
N ARG A 26 -13.78 0.71 11.08
CA ARG A 26 -13.07 -0.25 10.22
C ARG A 26 -11.54 -0.17 10.38
N ALA A 27 -11.00 1.03 10.54
CA ALA A 27 -9.56 1.20 10.80
C ALA A 27 -9.14 0.61 12.15
N VAL A 28 -9.98 0.73 13.19
CA VAL A 28 -9.77 0.10 14.50
C VAL A 28 -9.85 -1.43 14.38
N GLU A 29 -10.83 -1.96 13.69
CA GLU A 29 -10.96 -3.40 13.44
C GLU A 29 -9.76 -3.95 12.65
N PHE A 30 -9.27 -3.20 11.67
CA PHE A 30 -8.05 -3.59 10.95
C PHE A 30 -6.82 -3.59 11.86
N ALA A 31 -6.67 -2.59 12.74
CA ALA A 31 -5.60 -2.57 13.74
C ALA A 31 -5.65 -3.80 14.66
N ASP A 32 -6.85 -4.23 15.04
CA ASP A 32 -7.08 -5.43 15.85
C ASP A 32 -6.67 -6.71 15.10
N LEU A 33 -7.08 -6.85 13.85
CA LEU A 33 -6.67 -7.96 12.99
C LEU A 33 -5.15 -8.01 12.78
N LEU A 34 -4.50 -6.86 12.57
CA LEU A 34 -3.05 -6.77 12.46
C LEU A 34 -2.36 -7.21 13.75
N THR A 35 -2.90 -6.85 14.90
CA THR A 35 -2.34 -7.21 16.21
C THR A 35 -2.52 -8.69 16.52
N ARG A 36 -3.71 -9.24 16.31
CA ARG A 36 -4.06 -10.60 16.74
C ARG A 36 -3.69 -11.66 15.70
N GLU A 37 -4.06 -11.43 14.44
CA GLU A 37 -3.92 -12.43 13.38
C GLU A 37 -2.62 -12.27 12.58
N ALA A 38 -2.27 -11.04 12.17
CA ALA A 38 -1.09 -10.82 11.34
C ALA A 38 0.20 -11.09 12.10
N THR A 39 0.27 -10.77 13.40
CA THR A 39 1.45 -11.08 14.24
C THR A 39 1.63 -12.58 14.43
N VAL A 40 0.56 -13.34 14.70
CA VAL A 40 0.61 -14.81 14.85
C VAL A 40 1.06 -15.46 13.54
N ARG A 41 0.62 -14.93 12.42
CA ARG A 41 1.02 -15.40 11.07
C ARG A 41 2.40 -14.90 10.65
N GLY A 42 3.07 -14.08 11.46
CA GLY A 42 4.39 -13.51 11.16
C GLY A 42 4.38 -12.52 9.98
N LEU A 43 3.27 -11.83 9.74
CA LEU A 43 3.12 -10.80 8.72
C LEU A 43 3.54 -9.42 9.24
N ILE A 44 3.39 -9.20 10.54
CA ILE A 44 3.89 -8.03 11.26
C ILE A 44 4.71 -8.52 12.46
N GLY A 45 5.85 -7.88 12.68
CA GLY A 45 6.69 -8.20 13.84
C GLY A 45 6.01 -7.75 15.15
N PRO A 46 6.12 -8.51 16.26
CA PRO A 46 5.51 -8.12 17.54
C PRO A 46 5.98 -6.75 18.06
N ARG A 47 7.19 -6.33 17.70
CA ARG A 47 7.76 -5.02 18.06
C ARG A 47 7.12 -3.85 17.29
N GLU A 48 6.38 -4.13 16.22
CA GLU A 48 5.69 -3.11 15.44
C GLU A 48 4.29 -2.78 16.02
N VAL A 49 3.72 -3.68 16.85
CA VAL A 49 2.38 -3.50 17.44
C VAL A 49 2.22 -2.16 18.19
N PRO A 50 3.14 -1.74 19.07
CA PRO A 50 3.02 -0.46 19.78
C PRO A 50 3.03 0.77 18.84
N ARG A 51 3.55 0.61 17.60
CA ARG A 51 3.72 1.68 16.62
C ARG A 51 2.77 1.54 15.43
N LEU A 52 1.73 0.70 15.59
CA LEU A 52 0.86 0.29 14.50
C LEU A 52 0.13 1.45 13.85
N TRP A 53 -0.39 2.37 14.66
CA TRP A 53 -1.12 3.54 14.17
C TRP A 53 -0.20 4.50 13.43
N GLU A 54 0.85 4.98 14.08
CA GLU A 54 1.71 6.03 13.52
C GLU A 54 2.50 5.50 12.32
N ARG A 55 3.16 4.35 12.49
CA ARG A 55 4.09 3.85 11.48
C ARG A 55 3.43 3.09 10.33
N HIS A 56 2.23 2.56 10.56
CA HIS A 56 1.57 1.73 9.55
C HIS A 56 0.27 2.36 9.05
N LEU A 57 -0.76 2.50 9.88
CA LEU A 57 -2.07 2.93 9.39
C LEU A 57 -2.05 4.38 8.89
N LEU A 58 -1.57 5.32 9.70
CA LEU A 58 -1.51 6.73 9.32
C LEU A 58 -0.55 6.96 8.15
N ASN A 59 0.64 6.35 8.18
CA ASN A 59 1.56 6.43 7.05
C ASN A 59 0.95 5.92 5.73
N CYS A 60 0.22 4.80 5.77
CA CYS A 60 -0.46 4.29 4.59
C CYS A 60 -1.64 5.19 4.17
N ALA A 61 -2.35 5.77 5.13
CA ALA A 61 -3.43 6.71 4.85
C ALA A 61 -2.93 7.96 4.12
N ALA A 62 -1.74 8.44 4.45
CA ALA A 62 -1.13 9.60 3.78
C ALA A 62 -0.99 9.42 2.26
N LEU A 63 -0.73 8.19 1.80
CA LEU A 63 -0.60 7.92 0.36
C LEU A 63 -1.85 8.31 -0.43
N THR A 64 -3.03 8.27 0.19
CA THR A 64 -4.30 8.58 -0.49
C THR A 64 -4.40 10.03 -0.97
N GLU A 65 -3.59 10.95 -0.44
CA GLU A 65 -3.50 12.33 -0.91
C GLU A 65 -2.96 12.45 -2.35
N LEU A 66 -2.25 11.40 -2.82
CA LEU A 66 -1.72 11.34 -4.19
C LEU A 66 -2.61 10.52 -5.14
N ILE A 67 -3.70 9.92 -4.66
CA ILE A 67 -4.55 9.04 -5.46
C ILE A 67 -5.79 9.81 -5.93
N PRO A 68 -6.00 9.95 -7.26
CA PRO A 68 -7.19 10.60 -7.80
C PRO A 68 -8.50 9.91 -7.36
N GLU A 69 -9.57 10.68 -7.35
CA GLU A 69 -10.91 10.18 -7.01
C GLU A 69 -11.36 9.08 -7.99
N GLY A 70 -12.06 8.08 -7.48
CA GLY A 70 -12.62 6.98 -8.28
C GLY A 70 -11.62 6.03 -8.91
N SER A 71 -10.32 6.15 -8.57
CA SER A 71 -9.24 5.38 -9.18
C SER A 71 -9.40 3.87 -8.97
N SER A 72 -8.88 3.11 -9.94
CA SER A 72 -8.50 1.71 -9.77
C SER A 72 -7.06 1.64 -9.25
N VAL A 73 -6.85 0.96 -8.11
CA VAL A 73 -5.53 0.86 -7.45
C VAL A 73 -5.12 -0.59 -7.37
N CYS A 74 -3.87 -0.90 -7.76
CA CYS A 74 -3.25 -2.20 -7.53
C CYS A 74 -2.14 -2.06 -6.48
N ASP A 75 -2.26 -2.79 -5.37
CA ASP A 75 -1.22 -2.89 -4.35
C ASP A 75 -0.43 -4.19 -4.57
N ILE A 76 0.83 -4.08 -4.99
CA ILE A 76 1.66 -5.26 -5.26
C ILE A 76 2.50 -5.65 -4.05
N GLY A 77 2.50 -6.95 -3.74
CA GLY A 77 3.15 -7.47 -2.55
C GLY A 77 2.44 -7.00 -1.28
N SER A 78 1.12 -7.05 -1.28
CA SER A 78 0.25 -6.44 -0.25
C SER A 78 0.53 -6.94 1.18
N GLY A 79 1.09 -8.14 1.34
CA GLY A 79 1.54 -8.67 2.63
C GLY A 79 0.44 -8.74 3.68
N ALA A 80 0.52 -7.85 4.66
CA ALA A 80 -0.51 -7.66 5.69
C ALA A 80 -1.61 -6.64 5.28
N GLY A 81 -1.72 -6.30 3.99
CA GLY A 81 -2.71 -5.35 3.49
C GLY A 81 -2.27 -3.88 3.59
N LEU A 82 -0.98 -3.63 3.64
CA LEU A 82 -0.40 -2.29 3.81
C LEU A 82 0.40 -1.89 2.55
N PRO A 83 -0.03 -0.87 1.76
CA PRO A 83 -1.04 0.13 2.10
C PRO A 83 -2.48 -0.19 1.64
N GLY A 84 -2.73 -1.23 0.83
CA GLY A 84 -3.95 -1.41 0.05
C GLY A 84 -5.24 -1.44 0.87
N ILE A 85 -5.30 -2.18 1.99
CA ILE A 85 -6.50 -2.20 2.87
C ILE A 85 -6.74 -0.83 3.50
N VAL A 86 -5.68 -0.13 3.92
CA VAL A 86 -5.83 1.22 4.51
C VAL A 86 -6.38 2.22 3.48
N ILE A 87 -5.93 2.13 2.22
CA ILE A 87 -6.46 2.92 1.11
C ILE A 87 -7.96 2.63 0.94
N ALA A 88 -8.34 1.36 0.88
CA ALA A 88 -9.72 0.94 0.69
C ALA A 88 -10.65 1.41 1.82
N ILE A 89 -10.19 1.37 3.07
CA ILE A 89 -10.93 1.87 4.24
C ILE A 89 -11.12 3.38 4.14
N ARG A 90 -10.04 4.13 3.91
CA ARG A 90 -10.09 5.60 3.90
C ARG A 90 -10.86 6.16 2.69
N ARG A 91 -10.77 5.47 1.55
CA ARG A 91 -11.28 5.91 0.26
C ARG A 91 -12.23 4.86 -0.34
N PRO A 92 -13.48 4.77 0.14
CA PRO A 92 -14.45 3.80 -0.38
C PRO A 92 -14.84 4.05 -1.85
N ASP A 93 -14.52 5.19 -2.41
CA ASP A 93 -14.67 5.52 -3.84
C ASP A 93 -13.63 4.81 -4.72
N ILE A 94 -12.52 4.33 -4.16
CA ILE A 94 -11.41 3.68 -4.87
C ILE A 94 -11.62 2.17 -4.90
N ARG A 95 -11.42 1.54 -6.06
CA ARG A 95 -11.38 0.07 -6.19
C ARG A 95 -9.94 -0.41 -6.01
N VAL A 96 -9.72 -1.32 -5.06
CA VAL A 96 -8.38 -1.81 -4.72
C VAL A 96 -8.23 -3.29 -5.07
N THR A 97 -7.19 -3.63 -5.82
CA THR A 97 -6.76 -5.00 -6.07
C THR A 97 -5.48 -5.26 -5.28
N LEU A 98 -5.54 -6.25 -4.38
CA LEU A 98 -4.39 -6.69 -3.57
C LEU A 98 -3.73 -7.88 -4.25
N VAL A 99 -2.47 -7.74 -4.67
CA VAL A 99 -1.69 -8.81 -5.32
C VAL A 99 -0.63 -9.33 -4.36
N GLU A 100 -0.69 -10.62 -4.03
CA GLU A 100 0.23 -11.27 -3.09
C GLU A 100 0.46 -12.74 -3.49
N PRO A 101 1.71 -13.20 -3.70
CA PRO A 101 1.97 -14.56 -4.15
C PRO A 101 1.82 -15.63 -3.06
N LEU A 102 1.98 -15.29 -1.78
CA LEU A 102 2.03 -16.28 -0.70
C LEU A 102 0.63 -16.61 -0.17
N LEU A 103 0.22 -17.87 -0.28
CA LEU A 103 -1.09 -18.36 0.18
C LEU A 103 -1.43 -17.94 1.62
N ARG A 104 -0.46 -18.00 2.54
CA ARG A 104 -0.69 -17.61 3.93
C ARG A 104 -1.05 -16.14 4.07
N ARG A 105 -0.50 -15.28 3.22
CA ARG A 105 -0.76 -13.83 3.20
C ARG A 105 -2.09 -13.53 2.53
N THR A 106 -2.38 -14.18 1.39
CA THR A 106 -3.68 -14.00 0.74
C THR A 106 -4.84 -14.47 1.63
N ALA A 107 -4.68 -15.58 2.35
CA ALA A 107 -5.68 -16.03 3.32
C ALA A 107 -5.93 -15.03 4.47
N PHE A 108 -4.90 -14.28 4.87
CA PHE A 108 -5.09 -13.17 5.82
C PHE A 108 -5.81 -11.98 5.16
N LEU A 109 -5.46 -11.64 3.93
CA LEU A 109 -6.13 -10.56 3.18
C LEU A 109 -7.61 -10.86 2.97
N ASP A 110 -7.95 -12.11 2.58
CA ASP A 110 -9.34 -12.56 2.43
C ASP A 110 -10.12 -12.46 3.75
N LEU A 111 -9.49 -12.90 4.87
CA LEU A 111 -10.06 -12.74 6.20
C LEU A 111 -10.33 -11.27 6.52
N ALA A 112 -9.35 -10.39 6.32
CA ALA A 112 -9.49 -8.97 6.62
C ALA A 112 -10.58 -8.30 5.77
N VAL A 113 -10.61 -8.59 4.47
CA VAL A 113 -11.62 -8.07 3.55
C VAL A 113 -13.03 -8.52 3.96
N SER A 114 -13.21 -9.81 4.28
CA SER A 114 -14.52 -10.35 4.66
C SER A 114 -14.99 -9.83 6.03
N THR A 115 -14.08 -9.77 7.02
CA THR A 115 -14.41 -9.30 8.37
C THR A 115 -14.88 -7.84 8.36
N MET A 116 -14.21 -6.99 7.59
CA MET A 116 -14.54 -5.56 7.51
C MET A 116 -15.56 -5.22 6.43
N GLU A 117 -16.08 -6.21 5.69
CA GLU A 117 -17.04 -6.01 4.58
C GLU A 117 -16.56 -4.97 3.56
N LEU A 118 -15.29 -5.11 3.11
CA LEU A 118 -14.71 -4.20 2.13
C LEU A 118 -15.11 -4.59 0.71
N HIS A 119 -16.26 -4.10 0.25
CA HIS A 119 -16.83 -4.42 -1.08
C HIS A 119 -16.05 -3.81 -2.25
N ASN A 120 -15.13 -2.88 -1.96
CA ASN A 120 -14.25 -2.21 -2.92
C ASN A 120 -12.87 -2.87 -3.04
N VAL A 121 -12.68 -4.06 -2.45
CA VAL A 121 -11.38 -4.78 -2.46
C VAL A 121 -11.51 -6.14 -3.12
N THR A 122 -10.54 -6.45 -3.99
CA THR A 122 -10.35 -7.78 -4.59
C THR A 122 -8.97 -8.31 -4.23
N VAL A 123 -8.89 -9.56 -3.75
CA VAL A 123 -7.62 -10.24 -3.47
C VAL A 123 -7.26 -11.15 -4.64
N ARG A 124 -6.05 -11.02 -5.15
CA ARG A 124 -5.51 -11.85 -6.24
C ARG A 124 -4.20 -12.51 -5.81
N ARG A 125 -4.18 -13.85 -5.82
CA ARG A 125 -2.98 -14.60 -5.52
C ARG A 125 -2.15 -14.79 -6.78
N GLY A 126 -0.91 -14.28 -6.76
CA GLY A 126 0.05 -14.39 -7.84
C GLY A 126 1.17 -13.38 -7.69
N ARG A 127 2.16 -13.47 -8.56
CA ARG A 127 3.21 -12.47 -8.70
C ARG A 127 2.72 -11.35 -9.62
N ALA A 128 3.22 -10.14 -9.43
CA ALA A 128 2.79 -8.98 -10.23
C ALA A 128 2.98 -9.23 -11.76
N GLU A 129 4.06 -9.93 -12.13
CA GLU A 129 4.37 -10.24 -13.53
C GLU A 129 3.34 -11.16 -14.20
N GLU A 130 2.63 -11.98 -13.42
CA GLU A 130 1.59 -12.88 -13.94
C GLU A 130 0.33 -12.13 -14.40
N PHE A 131 0.21 -10.85 -14.03
CA PHE A 131 -0.94 -10.00 -14.35
C PHE A 131 -0.67 -8.96 -15.44
N HIS A 132 0.54 -8.94 -16.02
CA HIS A 132 0.88 -7.97 -17.08
C HIS A 132 0.01 -8.13 -18.33
N ASP A 133 -0.35 -9.35 -18.68
CA ASP A 133 -1.16 -9.69 -19.85
C ASP A 133 -2.54 -10.26 -19.47
N ASP A 134 -2.98 -10.05 -18.24
CA ASP A 134 -4.26 -10.56 -17.76
C ASP A 134 -5.41 -9.67 -18.24
N ALA A 135 -6.39 -10.26 -18.94
CA ALA A 135 -7.58 -9.57 -19.43
C ALA A 135 -8.38 -8.85 -18.31
N ALA A 136 -8.30 -9.33 -17.07
CA ALA A 136 -8.93 -8.65 -15.92
C ALA A 136 -8.19 -7.37 -15.49
N THR A 137 -6.98 -7.15 -16.00
CA THR A 137 -6.20 -5.93 -15.84
C THR A 137 -6.01 -5.19 -17.16
N ASP A 138 -6.77 -5.58 -18.18
CA ASP A 138 -6.70 -4.96 -19.51
C ASP A 138 -6.90 -3.45 -19.41
N GLY A 139 -5.99 -2.70 -20.06
CA GLY A 139 -5.89 -1.25 -19.91
C GLY A 139 -5.09 -0.78 -18.68
N GLY A 140 -4.79 -1.65 -17.72
CA GLY A 140 -4.00 -1.35 -16.52
C GLY A 140 -4.76 -0.58 -15.43
N PHE A 141 -4.06 -0.27 -14.34
CA PHE A 141 -4.59 0.45 -13.19
C PHE A 141 -4.27 1.95 -13.27
N ASP A 142 -5.17 2.79 -12.73
CA ASP A 142 -4.91 4.23 -12.57
C ASP A 142 -3.69 4.47 -11.69
N VAL A 143 -3.56 3.66 -10.63
CA VAL A 143 -2.43 3.71 -9.70
C VAL A 143 -1.96 2.31 -9.36
N VAL A 144 -0.64 2.10 -9.42
CA VAL A 144 0.00 0.92 -8.84
C VAL A 144 0.81 1.37 -7.63
N THR A 145 0.64 0.72 -6.51
CA THR A 145 1.36 1.05 -5.27
C THR A 145 2.07 -0.15 -4.67
N SER A 146 2.98 0.12 -3.76
CA SER A 146 3.65 -0.88 -2.93
C SER A 146 4.34 -0.24 -1.74
N ARG A 147 4.60 -1.07 -0.71
CA ARG A 147 5.37 -0.69 0.46
C ARG A 147 6.34 -1.80 0.86
N ALA A 148 7.62 -1.44 1.02
CA ALA A 148 8.67 -2.35 1.55
C ALA A 148 8.82 -3.71 0.81
N VAL A 149 8.56 -3.74 -0.50
CA VAL A 149 8.58 -4.98 -1.30
C VAL A 149 9.96 -5.28 -1.86
N ALA A 150 10.61 -4.29 -2.51
CA ALA A 150 11.90 -4.46 -3.17
C ALA A 150 12.59 -3.11 -3.42
N PRO A 151 13.89 -3.09 -3.79
CA PRO A 151 14.54 -1.93 -4.38
C PRO A 151 13.78 -1.43 -5.61
N LEU A 152 13.87 -0.12 -5.89
CA LEU A 152 13.04 0.54 -6.90
C LEU A 152 13.24 0.00 -8.33
N ASP A 153 14.44 -0.42 -8.69
CA ASP A 153 14.74 -1.00 -10.00
C ASP A 153 13.92 -2.28 -10.27
N ARG A 154 13.87 -3.16 -9.28
CA ARG A 154 13.06 -4.39 -9.35
C ARG A 154 11.57 -4.06 -9.30
N LEU A 155 11.19 -3.18 -8.39
CA LEU A 155 9.80 -2.75 -8.23
C LEU A 155 9.24 -2.12 -9.50
N ALA A 156 10.01 -1.28 -10.21
CA ALA A 156 9.60 -0.66 -11.46
C ALA A 156 9.29 -1.69 -12.55
N ARG A 157 10.08 -2.78 -12.64
CA ARG A 157 9.82 -3.88 -13.60
C ARG A 157 8.49 -4.57 -13.35
N TRP A 158 8.13 -4.74 -12.09
CA TRP A 158 6.89 -5.40 -11.70
C TRP A 158 5.66 -4.49 -11.82
N SER A 159 5.84 -3.21 -11.54
CA SER A 159 4.73 -2.27 -11.36
C SER A 159 4.37 -1.49 -12.62
N LEU A 160 5.36 -0.95 -13.34
CA LEU A 160 5.08 -0.06 -14.48
C LEU A 160 4.26 -0.74 -15.59
N PRO A 161 4.44 -2.04 -15.90
CA PRO A 161 3.57 -2.69 -16.88
C PRO A 161 2.10 -2.76 -16.47
N LEU A 162 1.80 -2.76 -15.16
CA LEU A 162 0.43 -2.77 -14.62
C LEU A 162 -0.23 -1.38 -14.59
N VAL A 163 0.54 -0.31 -14.70
CA VAL A 163 0.02 1.06 -14.73
C VAL A 163 -0.57 1.33 -16.12
N ARG A 164 -1.79 1.85 -16.20
CA ARG A 164 -2.36 2.28 -17.49
C ARG A 164 -1.60 3.48 -18.07
N ASP A 165 -1.81 3.75 -19.34
CA ASP A 165 -1.27 4.95 -19.98
C ASP A 165 -1.76 6.22 -19.26
N GLY A 166 -0.81 7.10 -18.89
CA GLY A 166 -1.05 8.30 -18.09
C GLY A 166 -1.26 8.08 -16.59
N GLY A 167 -1.33 6.82 -16.12
CA GLY A 167 -1.45 6.46 -14.72
C GLY A 167 -0.17 6.65 -13.91
N LEU A 168 -0.19 6.27 -12.64
CA LEU A 168 0.87 6.53 -11.67
C LEU A 168 1.38 5.24 -11.01
N LEU A 169 2.69 5.12 -10.88
CA LEU A 169 3.32 4.28 -9.88
C LEU A 169 3.59 5.14 -8.64
N LEU A 170 3.10 4.71 -7.47
CA LEU A 170 3.31 5.36 -6.18
C LEU A 170 3.98 4.36 -5.22
N ALA A 171 5.31 4.40 -5.10
CA ALA A 171 6.07 3.49 -4.25
C ALA A 171 6.44 4.16 -2.93
N MET A 172 5.91 3.66 -1.79
CA MET A 172 6.31 4.14 -0.47
C MET A 172 7.73 3.70 -0.15
N LYS A 173 8.59 4.64 0.18
CA LYS A 173 10.02 4.43 0.43
C LYS A 173 10.49 5.10 1.73
N GLY A 174 11.67 4.68 2.20
CA GLY A 174 12.35 5.28 3.33
C GLY A 174 13.17 6.53 2.95
N SER A 175 14.15 6.85 3.79
CA SER A 175 15.06 7.98 3.59
C SER A 175 15.90 7.90 2.31
N SER A 176 16.16 6.68 1.81
CA SER A 176 16.91 6.41 0.57
C SER A 176 16.10 6.60 -0.73
N ALA A 177 14.89 7.14 -0.65
CA ALA A 177 13.97 7.25 -1.80
C ALA A 177 14.60 7.96 -3.01
N GLN A 178 15.37 9.04 -2.77
CA GLN A 178 16.02 9.80 -3.84
C GLN A 178 17.15 9.00 -4.47
N ASP A 179 18.02 8.39 -3.67
CA ASP A 179 19.15 7.59 -4.15
C ASP A 179 18.66 6.38 -4.97
N GLU A 180 17.60 5.71 -4.48
CA GLU A 180 16.96 4.61 -5.21
C GLU A 180 16.39 5.08 -6.55
N LEU A 181 15.76 6.25 -6.59
CA LEU A 181 15.22 6.81 -7.82
C LEU A 181 16.31 7.16 -8.81
N ASP A 182 17.38 7.80 -8.36
CA ASP A 182 18.47 8.22 -9.23
C ASP A 182 19.17 7.00 -9.84
N GLY A 183 19.40 5.95 -9.05
CA GLY A 183 19.94 4.68 -9.54
C GLY A 183 19.01 3.93 -10.51
N ALA A 184 17.69 4.02 -10.29
CA ALA A 184 16.70 3.33 -11.13
C ALA A 184 16.23 4.14 -12.35
N ARG A 185 16.53 5.44 -12.42
CA ARG A 185 16.01 6.37 -13.44
C ARG A 185 16.16 5.88 -14.90
N PRO A 186 17.33 5.37 -15.33
CA PRO A 186 17.47 4.87 -16.71
C PRO A 186 16.54 3.68 -17.02
N LEU A 187 16.30 2.83 -16.02
CA LEU A 187 15.38 1.71 -16.16
C LEU A 187 13.92 2.17 -16.19
N VAL A 188 13.53 3.06 -15.29
CA VAL A 188 12.19 3.66 -15.25
C VAL A 188 11.84 4.26 -16.59
N GLN A 189 12.75 5.03 -17.20
CA GLN A 189 12.55 5.62 -18.53
C GLN A 189 12.39 4.56 -19.62
N ARG A 190 13.21 3.50 -19.63
CA ARG A 190 13.06 2.37 -20.58
C ARG A 190 11.74 1.66 -20.48
N LEU A 191 11.16 1.60 -19.27
CA LEU A 191 9.83 1.00 -19.02
C LEU A 191 8.67 1.96 -19.32
N GLY A 192 8.94 3.14 -19.88
CA GLY A 192 7.94 4.13 -20.21
C GLY A 192 7.56 5.05 -19.06
N GLY A 193 8.33 5.06 -17.97
CA GLY A 193 8.14 6.00 -16.86
C GLY A 193 8.65 7.40 -17.21
N VAL A 194 7.84 8.42 -16.94
CA VAL A 194 8.15 9.85 -17.10
C VAL A 194 7.81 10.59 -15.80
N ASP A 195 8.23 11.84 -15.69
CA ASP A 195 7.93 12.72 -14.54
C ASP A 195 8.27 12.07 -13.17
N ALA A 196 9.34 11.26 -13.14
CA ALA A 196 9.74 10.54 -11.96
C ALA A 196 10.36 11.47 -10.92
N GLY A 197 9.80 11.47 -9.70
CA GLY A 197 10.28 12.30 -8.59
C GLY A 197 9.89 11.73 -7.23
N VAL A 198 10.53 12.21 -6.17
CA VAL A 198 10.14 11.93 -4.79
C VAL A 198 9.13 12.98 -4.34
N ARG A 199 7.97 12.50 -3.90
CA ARG A 199 6.95 13.32 -3.22
C ARG A 199 7.10 13.12 -1.71
N VAL A 200 7.05 14.21 -0.98
CA VAL A 200 7.05 14.21 0.48
C VAL A 200 5.68 14.65 0.94
N ILE A 201 5.00 13.78 1.70
CA ILE A 201 3.70 14.08 2.31
C ILE A 201 4.01 14.38 3.78
N ASP A 202 3.76 15.61 4.18
CA ASP A 202 4.04 16.12 5.53
C ASP A 202 2.76 16.75 6.08
N GLU A 203 1.95 15.91 6.71
CA GLU A 203 0.65 16.27 7.25
C GLU A 203 0.72 16.43 8.77
N PRO A 204 -0.02 17.36 9.39
CA PRO A 204 0.02 17.61 10.83
C PRO A 204 -0.31 16.40 11.72
N TRP A 205 -0.91 15.38 11.15
CA TRP A 205 -1.29 14.15 11.84
C TRP A 205 -0.26 13.01 11.67
N LEU A 206 0.84 13.26 10.98
CA LEU A 206 1.97 12.33 10.83
C LEU A 206 3.09 12.66 11.82
N ASP A 207 3.65 11.66 12.46
CA ASP A 207 4.86 11.81 13.30
C ASP A 207 6.10 12.13 12.47
N HIS A 208 6.13 11.62 11.24
CA HIS A 208 7.24 11.81 10.29
C HIS A 208 6.70 11.87 8.86
N PRO A 209 7.30 12.70 8.01
CA PRO A 209 6.93 12.79 6.60
C PRO A 209 7.04 11.45 5.88
N VAL A 210 6.06 11.17 5.03
CA VAL A 210 6.02 9.97 4.17
C VAL A 210 6.64 10.30 2.82
N ARG A 211 7.62 9.50 2.39
CA ARG A 211 8.27 9.64 1.09
C ARG A 211 7.71 8.63 0.10
N VAL A 212 7.32 9.12 -1.05
CA VAL A 212 6.75 8.34 -2.14
C VAL A 212 7.51 8.63 -3.42
N VAL A 213 8.09 7.60 -4.03
CA VAL A 213 8.56 7.72 -5.42
C VAL A 213 7.33 7.66 -6.31
N ALA A 214 7.06 8.76 -7.01
CA ALA A 214 5.97 8.89 -7.96
C ALA A 214 6.54 8.89 -9.39
N VAL A 215 5.98 8.02 -10.23
CA VAL A 215 6.35 7.92 -11.66
C VAL A 215 5.06 7.88 -12.47
N ARG A 216 4.94 8.73 -13.47
CA ARG A 216 3.86 8.66 -14.45
C ARG A 216 4.24 7.69 -15.58
N ARG A 217 3.32 6.83 -16.01
CA ARG A 217 3.51 6.05 -17.21
C ARG A 217 3.18 6.90 -18.45
N ARG A 218 4.08 6.90 -19.44
CA ARG A 218 3.82 7.56 -20.73
C ARG A 218 2.72 6.80 -21.45
N GLY A 219 1.75 7.52 -22.03
CA GLY A 219 0.78 6.94 -22.95
C GLY A 219 1.48 6.42 -24.22
N LYS A 220 0.92 5.39 -24.82
CA LYS A 220 1.30 5.00 -26.19
C LYS A 220 0.87 6.15 -27.11
N ALA A 221 1.83 6.65 -27.91
CA ALA A 221 1.53 7.60 -28.98
C ALA A 221 0.71 6.94 -30.08
#